data_38f702220b2c6b1d490921a642b11712
#
_entry.id   38f702220b2c6b1d490921a642b11712
#
_cell.length_a   1.000
_cell.length_b   1.000
_cell.length_c   1.000
_cell.angle_alpha   90.00
_cell.angle_beta   90.00
_cell.angle_gamma   90.00
#
_symmetry.space_group_name_H-M   'P 1'
#
loop_
_entity.id
_entity.type
_entity.pdbx_description
1 polymer ?
#
loop_
_entity_poly.entity_id
_entity_poly.type
_entity_poly.pdbx_seq_one_letter_code
_entity_poly.pdbx_strand_id
1 'polypeptide(L)' 'MIERKGLIVYFENKEVLEKLDKTVVNIYYVSEKNKYAVIYCDLNRYKPLCSQLSSLPGIISFEDSMSNVEANSF' A
#
# COMPACT_ATOMS: atom_id res chain seq x y z
N MET A 1 0.53 -17.33 13.13
CA MET A 1 -0.03 -16.85 11.88
C MET A 1 0.22 -15.36 11.73
N ILE A 2 0.63 -14.96 10.57
CA ILE A 2 0.94 -13.56 10.30
C ILE A 2 -0.25 -12.91 9.63
N GLU A 3 -0.74 -11.84 10.23
CA GLU A 3 -1.84 -11.11 9.64
C GLU A 3 -1.30 -10.01 8.75
N ARG A 4 -1.98 -9.77 7.67
CA ARG A 4 -1.57 -8.78 6.70
C ARG A 4 -2.63 -7.74 6.52
N LYS A 5 -2.18 -6.55 6.18
CA LYS A 5 -3.05 -5.42 5.96
C LYS A 5 -2.84 -4.91 4.56
N GLY A 6 -3.94 -4.68 3.86
CA GLY A 6 -3.87 -4.17 2.51
C GLY A 6 -4.10 -2.68 2.50
N LEU A 7 -3.42 -2.00 1.58
CA LEU A 7 -3.54 -0.57 1.40
C LEU A 7 -3.64 -0.27 -0.08
N ILE A 8 -4.45 0.72 -0.40
CA ILE A 8 -4.50 1.27 -1.75
C ILE A 8 -3.81 2.62 -1.68
N VAL A 9 -2.74 2.77 -2.43
CA VAL A 9 -1.93 3.97 -2.42
C VAL A 9 -2.11 4.70 -3.73
N TYR A 10 -2.49 5.96 -3.66
CA TYR A 10 -2.63 6.81 -4.85
C TYR A 10 -1.40 7.68 -4.96
N PHE A 11 -0.84 7.76 -6.16
CA PHE A 11 0.43 8.45 -6.36
C PHE A 11 0.39 9.28 -7.63
N GLU A 12 1.29 10.26 -7.69
CA GLU A 12 1.41 11.08 -8.89
C GLU A 12 2.32 10.41 -9.91
N ASN A 13 3.36 9.76 -9.41
CA ASN A 13 4.37 9.17 -10.25
C ASN A 13 4.79 7.85 -9.65
N LYS A 14 4.84 6.82 -10.48
CA LYS A 14 5.13 5.50 -9.97
C LYS A 14 6.51 5.38 -9.36
N GLU A 15 7.39 6.33 -9.61
CA GLU A 15 8.71 6.30 -9.02
C GLU A 15 8.65 6.32 -7.51
N VAL A 16 7.58 6.85 -6.94
CA VAL A 16 7.46 6.89 -5.50
C VAL A 16 7.38 5.50 -4.92
N LEU A 17 6.89 4.55 -5.70
CA LEU A 17 6.78 3.18 -5.23
C LEU A 17 8.14 2.54 -4.99
N GLU A 18 9.15 3.02 -5.70
CA GLU A 18 10.49 2.48 -5.51
C GLU A 18 11.12 2.94 -4.22
N LYS A 19 10.55 3.97 -3.63
CA LYS A 19 11.04 4.45 -2.35
C LYS A 19 10.48 3.66 -1.18
N LEU A 20 9.53 2.80 -1.45
CA LEU A 20 8.98 1.96 -0.40
C LEU A 20 9.95 0.82 -0.09
N ASP A 21 9.97 0.45 1.17
CA ASP A 21 10.86 -0.62 1.62
C ASP A 21 10.25 -1.95 1.22
N LYS A 22 10.84 -2.56 0.19
CA LYS A 22 10.29 -3.80 -0.35
C LYS A 22 10.45 -4.96 0.62
N THR A 23 11.23 -4.79 1.67
CA THR A 23 11.32 -5.83 2.67
C THR A 23 10.14 -5.76 3.65
N VAL A 24 9.42 -4.66 3.62
CA VAL A 24 8.29 -4.46 4.53
C VAL A 24 6.98 -4.61 3.80
N VAL A 25 6.92 -4.18 2.56
CA VAL A 25 5.67 -4.19 1.81
C VAL A 25 5.79 -5.11 0.62
N ASN A 26 4.66 -5.70 0.26
CA ASN A 26 4.55 -6.48 -0.97
C ASN A 26 3.61 -5.73 -1.89
N ILE A 27 4.10 -5.43 -3.08
CA ILE A 27 3.27 -4.75 -4.07
C ILE A 27 2.50 -5.81 -4.82
N TYR A 28 1.19 -5.75 -4.68
CA TYR A 28 0.32 -6.73 -5.27
C TYR A 28 -0.09 -6.34 -6.69
N TYR A 29 -0.36 -5.06 -6.89
CA TYR A 29 -0.85 -4.61 -8.17
C TYR A 29 -0.57 -3.13 -8.33
N VAL A 30 -0.20 -2.72 -9.52
CA VAL A 30 0.05 -1.33 -9.84
C VAL A 30 -0.72 -0.96 -11.08
N SER A 31 -1.49 0.11 -11.01
CA SER A 31 -2.17 0.65 -12.17
C SER A 31 -1.55 1.99 -12.51
N GLU A 32 -0.69 2.01 -13.53
CA GLU A 32 -0.06 3.26 -13.93
C GLU A 32 -1.07 4.20 -14.55
N LYS A 33 -2.07 3.63 -15.20
CA LYS A 33 -3.07 4.46 -15.84
C LYS A 33 -3.91 5.21 -14.80
N ASN A 34 -4.30 4.52 -13.75
CA ASN A 34 -5.14 5.12 -12.73
C ASN A 34 -4.33 5.64 -11.55
N LYS A 35 -3.03 5.39 -11.57
CA LYS A 35 -2.08 5.95 -10.60
C LYS A 35 -2.39 5.50 -9.19
N TYR A 36 -2.59 4.22 -9.02
CA TYR A 36 -2.72 3.66 -7.69
C TYR A 36 -2.02 2.30 -7.66
N ALA A 37 -1.74 1.86 -6.46
CA ALA A 37 -1.12 0.57 -6.25
C ALA A 37 -1.77 -0.09 -5.05
N VAL A 38 -1.88 -1.40 -5.11
CA VAL A 38 -2.36 -2.18 -3.98
C VAL A 38 -1.16 -2.87 -3.36
N ILE A 39 -0.93 -2.60 -2.09
CA ILE A 39 0.21 -3.16 -1.40
C ILE A 39 -0.27 -3.84 -0.12
N TYR A 40 0.57 -4.73 0.38
CA TYR A 40 0.29 -5.47 1.61
C TYR A 40 1.50 -5.39 2.52
N CYS A 41 1.25 -5.35 3.80
CA CYS A 41 2.32 -5.40 4.79
C CYS A 41 1.83 -6.21 5.98
N ASP A 42 2.76 -6.58 6.85
CA ASP A 42 2.38 -7.23 8.08
C ASP A 42 1.64 -6.24 8.95
N LEU A 43 0.69 -6.76 9.71
CA LEU A 43 -0.14 -5.88 10.53
C LEU A 43 0.70 -5.07 11.51
N ASN A 44 1.75 -5.65 12.05
CA ASN A 44 2.57 -4.92 13.01
C ASN A 44 3.46 -3.88 12.35
N ARG A 45 3.51 -3.84 11.03
CA ARG A 45 4.25 -2.80 10.31
C ARG A 45 3.34 -1.75 9.73
N TYR A 46 2.05 -1.90 9.95
CA TYR A 46 1.07 -1.05 9.31
C TYR A 46 1.21 0.42 9.73
N LYS A 47 1.31 0.66 11.03
CA LYS A 47 1.39 2.04 11.49
C LYS A 47 2.66 2.75 11.04
N PRO A 48 3.84 2.14 11.14
CA PRO A 48 5.03 2.78 10.60
C PRO A 48 4.92 3.02 9.11
N LEU A 49 4.29 2.11 8.38
CA LEU A 49 4.12 2.30 6.96
C LEU A 49 3.24 3.48 6.66
N CYS A 50 2.15 3.64 7.40
CA CYS A 50 1.27 4.78 7.20
C CYS A 50 2.01 6.09 7.46
N SER A 51 2.85 6.13 8.48
CA SER A 51 3.64 7.31 8.74
C SER A 51 4.57 7.60 7.57
N GLN A 52 5.19 6.57 7.04
CA GLN A 52 6.10 6.74 5.93
C GLN A 52 5.37 7.26 4.71
N LEU A 53 4.21 6.69 4.43
CA LEU A 53 3.44 7.12 3.26
C LEU A 53 3.01 8.57 3.40
N SER A 54 2.66 8.98 4.61
CA SER A 54 2.25 10.36 4.83
C SER A 54 3.39 11.34 4.57
N SER A 55 4.62 10.88 4.72
CA SER A 55 5.78 11.75 4.56
C SER A 55 6.35 11.72 3.17
N LEU A 56 6.00 10.75 2.35
CA LEU A 56 6.61 10.60 1.05
C LEU A 56 6.05 11.59 0.05
N PRO A 57 6.90 12.39 -0.59
CA PRO A 57 6.42 13.23 -1.67
C PRO A 57 6.02 12.36 -2.84
N GLY A 58 4.97 12.75 -3.51
CA GLY A 58 4.47 11.97 -4.63
C GLY A 58 3.31 11.07 -4.26
N ILE A 59 3.09 10.85 -2.99
CA ILE A 59 1.92 10.11 -2.54
C ILE A 59 0.78 11.11 -2.39
N ILE A 60 -0.31 10.87 -3.11
CA ILE A 60 -1.46 11.75 -3.03
C ILE A 60 -2.30 11.40 -1.80
N SER A 61 -2.58 10.12 -1.64
CA SER A 61 -3.35 9.66 -0.50
C SER A 61 -3.23 8.15 -0.42
N PHE A 62 -3.72 7.60 0.64
CA PHE A 62 -3.78 6.14 0.77
C PHE A 62 -4.95 5.80 1.68
N GLU A 63 -5.44 4.58 1.53
CA GLU A 63 -6.56 4.15 2.35
C GLU A 63 -6.45 2.65 2.56
N ASP A 64 -7.14 2.17 3.58
CA ASP A 64 -7.19 0.76 3.84
C ASP A 64 -7.87 0.07 2.69
N SER A 65 -7.31 -1.03 2.27
CA SER A 65 -7.97 -1.85 1.30
C SER A 65 -8.91 -2.76 2.06
N MET A 66 -10.17 -2.50 1.94
CA MET A 66 -11.14 -3.36 2.60
C MET A 66 -11.23 -4.69 1.93
N SER A 67 -10.48 -4.84 0.88
CA SER A 67 -10.48 -6.11 0.19
C SER A 67 -9.99 -7.21 1.10
N ASN A 68 -9.25 -6.86 2.12
CA ASN A 68 -8.88 -7.89 3.04
C ASN A 68 -10.13 -8.47 3.68
N VAL A 69 -11.17 -7.69 3.77
CA VAL A 69 -12.42 -8.20 4.24
C VAL A 69 -13.12 -8.89 3.12
N GLU A 70 -13.07 -8.29 2.00
CA GLU A 70 -13.78 -8.81 0.89
C GLU A 70 -13.09 -9.97 0.27
N ALA A 71 -11.87 -10.22 0.64
CA ALA A 71 -11.19 -11.38 0.13
C ALA A 71 -12.02 -12.61 0.35
N ASN A 72 -12.80 -12.58 1.38
CA ASN A 72 -13.60 -13.75 1.66
C ASN A 72 -14.90 -13.72 0.93
N SER A 73 -15.21 -12.65 0.26
CA SER A 73 -16.47 -12.63 -0.44
C SER A 73 -16.31 -12.86 -1.92
N PHE A 74 -15.14 -13.07 -2.37
CA PHE A 74 -14.95 -13.37 -3.79
C PHE A 74 -15.20 -14.83 -4.09
#